data_f80eca5fe1163d5482f60d973ed47a0f
#
_entry.id   f80eca5fe1163d5482f60d973ed47a0f
#
_cell.length_a   1.000
_cell.length_b   1.000
_cell.length_c   1.000
_cell.angle_alpha   90.00
_cell.angle_beta   90.00
_cell.angle_gamma   90.00
#
_symmetry.space_group_name_H-M   'P 1'
#
loop_
_entity.id
_entity.type
_entity.pdbx_description
1 polymer ?
#
loop_
_entity_poly.entity_id
_entity_poly.type
_entity_poly.pdbx_seq_one_letter_code
_entity_poly.pdbx_strand_id
1 'polypeptide(L)'
;PNGHEFTSLLLAILNLDGKGKNFPDEAVCNRVKALKGPIHLVTYVSLTCTNCPDVVQALNAMTTLNPSITHEMVDGALYQDEVDALKIQGVPSVFADGKLLHVGRGEFGELLAKLEAQYGIDETKVETEVNEYDVIVAGGGPAGVSAAIYSARKGLRVAIVAERVGGQVKETVGIENLISVPETTGSELADNLKTHLLRYPVDLLEQRKIEKVELAGKDKLVTTSVGEKFIAPALIIATGASWRKLNVPGENDYIGRGVAFCPHCDGPFYKGKQVAVVGGGNSGIEAAIDLAGICSKVTVFEFMDELKADNVLQERLKSLPNVEVFVSSQTTEVIGNGDKLTALR
;
A
#
# COMPACT_ATOMS: atom_id res chain seq x y z
N PRO A 1 -6.10 22.34 -15.31
CA PRO A 1 -6.35 21.56 -14.09
C PRO A 1 -6.69 22.49 -12.93
N ASN A 2 -7.59 22.04 -12.08
CA ASN A 2 -8.09 22.75 -10.92
C ASN A 2 -8.18 21.74 -9.75
N GLY A 3 -8.59 22.19 -8.55
CA GLY A 3 -8.71 21.31 -7.40
C GLY A 3 -7.38 20.63 -7.03
N HIS A 4 -7.44 19.36 -6.63
CA HIS A 4 -6.27 18.61 -6.18
C HIS A 4 -5.21 18.39 -7.28
N GLU A 5 -5.60 18.46 -8.57
CA GLU A 5 -4.66 18.24 -9.69
C GLU A 5 -3.85 19.49 -10.09
N PHE A 6 -4.06 20.63 -9.45
CA PHE A 6 -3.25 21.81 -9.70
C PHE A 6 -1.75 21.58 -9.38
N THR A 7 -1.49 20.90 -8.28
CA THR A 7 -0.11 20.51 -7.92
C THR A 7 0.51 19.56 -8.94
N SER A 8 -0.26 18.63 -9.50
CA SER A 8 0.21 17.70 -10.53
C SER A 8 0.67 18.43 -11.81
N LEU A 9 -0.04 19.49 -12.21
CA LEU A 9 0.38 20.36 -13.32
C LEU A 9 1.70 21.09 -13.00
N LEU A 10 1.81 21.70 -11.82
CA LEU A 10 3.02 22.43 -11.44
C LEU A 10 4.24 21.51 -11.40
N LEU A 11 4.10 20.32 -10.85
CA LEU A 11 5.17 19.33 -10.82
C LEU A 11 5.54 18.82 -12.22
N ALA A 12 4.59 18.63 -13.12
CA ALA A 12 4.86 18.26 -14.50
C ALA A 12 5.71 19.33 -15.20
N ILE A 13 5.37 20.61 -15.02
CA ILE A 13 6.16 21.73 -15.58
C ILE A 13 7.59 21.75 -15.00
N LEU A 14 7.72 21.58 -13.68
CA LEU A 14 9.03 21.56 -13.02
C LEU A 14 9.88 20.37 -13.47
N ASN A 15 9.26 19.20 -13.67
CA ASN A 15 9.95 17.99 -14.16
C ASN A 15 10.48 18.21 -15.59
N LEU A 16 9.68 18.82 -16.47
CA LEU A 16 10.10 19.13 -17.84
C LEU A 16 11.23 20.18 -17.88
N ASP A 17 11.26 21.13 -16.93
CA ASP A 17 12.31 22.14 -16.80
C ASP A 17 13.56 21.59 -16.05
N GLY A 18 13.59 20.32 -15.67
CA GLY A 18 14.69 19.69 -14.95
C GLY A 18 14.85 20.14 -13.49
N LYS A 19 13.86 20.86 -12.96
CA LYS A 19 13.86 21.38 -11.58
C LYS A 19 13.01 20.56 -10.62
N GLY A 20 12.31 19.53 -11.13
CA GLY A 20 11.50 18.62 -10.32
C GLY A 20 12.36 17.80 -9.36
N LYS A 21 11.84 17.59 -8.15
CA LYS A 21 12.52 16.80 -7.09
C LYS A 21 11.72 15.59 -6.64
N ASN A 22 10.66 15.25 -7.36
CA ASN A 22 9.76 14.13 -7.04
C ASN A 22 10.08 12.85 -7.82
N PHE A 23 11.28 12.75 -8.37
CA PHE A 23 11.76 11.52 -8.98
C PHE A 23 12.22 10.51 -7.90
N PRO A 24 12.01 9.22 -8.12
CA PRO A 24 12.66 8.19 -7.31
C PRO A 24 14.18 8.19 -7.52
N ASP A 25 14.88 7.28 -6.86
CA ASP A 25 16.32 7.10 -7.06
C ASP A 25 16.68 6.67 -8.49
N GLU A 26 17.96 6.78 -8.82
CA GLU A 26 18.48 6.56 -10.17
C GLU A 26 18.17 5.15 -10.70
N ALA A 27 18.25 4.13 -9.87
CA ALA A 27 17.96 2.76 -10.29
C ALA A 27 16.50 2.57 -10.71
N VAL A 28 15.55 3.17 -9.96
CA VAL A 28 14.13 3.17 -10.34
C VAL A 28 13.90 4.02 -11.60
N CYS A 29 14.58 5.16 -11.74
CA CYS A 29 14.53 5.96 -12.97
C CYS A 29 15.04 5.14 -14.17
N ASN A 30 16.12 4.36 -14.02
CA ASN A 30 16.65 3.51 -15.07
C ASN A 30 15.69 2.37 -15.47
N ARG A 31 14.91 1.83 -14.52
CA ARG A 31 13.82 0.88 -14.81
C ARG A 31 12.77 1.50 -15.73
N VAL A 32 12.34 2.74 -15.45
CA VAL A 32 11.40 3.46 -16.32
C VAL A 32 11.97 3.65 -17.72
N LYS A 33 13.25 4.04 -17.82
CA LYS A 33 13.95 4.19 -19.11
C LYS A 33 14.09 2.87 -19.88
N ALA A 34 14.08 1.74 -19.16
CA ALA A 34 14.16 0.41 -19.74
C ALA A 34 12.83 -0.16 -20.20
N LEU A 35 11.68 0.44 -19.85
CA LEU A 35 10.38 0.01 -20.34
C LEU A 35 10.33 0.04 -21.88
N LYS A 36 9.83 -1.06 -22.45
CA LYS A 36 9.61 -1.15 -23.90
C LYS A 36 8.32 -0.41 -24.27
N GLY A 37 8.39 0.43 -25.28
CA GLY A 37 7.25 1.22 -25.77
C GLY A 37 6.99 0.98 -27.27
N PRO A 38 6.04 1.71 -27.85
CA PRO A 38 5.29 2.83 -27.27
C PRO A 38 4.23 2.44 -26.25
N ILE A 39 3.97 3.28 -25.26
CA ILE A 39 2.94 3.11 -24.21
C ILE A 39 2.09 4.38 -24.17
N HIS A 40 0.79 4.23 -24.32
CA HIS A 40 -0.14 5.34 -24.20
C HIS A 40 -1.03 5.16 -22.96
N LEU A 41 -0.87 6.07 -21.98
CA LEU A 41 -1.59 6.04 -20.71
C LEU A 41 -2.68 7.11 -20.69
N VAL A 42 -3.86 6.74 -20.21
CA VAL A 42 -4.96 7.66 -19.94
C VAL A 42 -5.44 7.44 -18.50
N THR A 43 -5.46 8.51 -17.71
CA THR A 43 -5.95 8.45 -16.33
C THR A 43 -7.21 9.28 -16.17
N TYR A 44 -8.31 8.62 -15.86
CA TYR A 44 -9.56 9.28 -15.48
C TYR A 44 -9.52 9.63 -14.00
N VAL A 45 -9.79 10.91 -13.71
CA VAL A 45 -9.72 11.49 -12.36
C VAL A 45 -11.00 12.24 -12.01
N SER A 46 -11.14 12.59 -10.74
CA SER A 46 -12.04 13.65 -10.26
C SER A 46 -11.20 14.73 -9.59
N LEU A 47 -11.49 15.99 -9.87
CA LEU A 47 -10.76 17.12 -9.27
C LEU A 47 -10.92 17.25 -7.75
N THR A 48 -11.86 16.51 -7.16
CA THR A 48 -12.08 16.41 -5.71
C THR A 48 -11.48 15.14 -5.08
N CYS A 49 -10.90 14.26 -5.90
CA CYS A 49 -10.27 13.02 -5.45
C CYS A 49 -8.94 13.31 -4.76
N THR A 50 -8.74 12.82 -3.55
CA THR A 50 -7.50 13.02 -2.78
C THR A 50 -6.37 12.06 -3.17
N ASN A 51 -6.70 10.92 -3.77
CA ASN A 51 -5.74 9.88 -4.19
C ASN A 51 -5.30 10.02 -5.66
N CYS A 52 -6.03 10.80 -6.47
CA CYS A 52 -5.74 10.96 -7.88
C CYS A 52 -4.38 11.62 -8.14
N PRO A 53 -3.97 12.67 -7.39
CA PRO A 53 -2.68 13.33 -7.63
C PRO A 53 -1.47 12.41 -7.54
N ASP A 54 -1.45 11.45 -6.61
CA ASP A 54 -0.32 10.53 -6.44
C ASP A 54 -0.09 9.70 -7.72
N VAL A 55 -1.17 9.19 -8.32
CA VAL A 55 -1.13 8.41 -9.55
C VAL A 55 -0.75 9.28 -10.76
N VAL A 56 -1.39 10.44 -10.91
CA VAL A 56 -1.11 11.37 -12.03
C VAL A 56 0.34 11.84 -12.00
N GLN A 57 0.86 12.22 -10.83
CA GLN A 57 2.23 12.68 -10.68
C GLN A 57 3.25 11.57 -10.97
N ALA A 58 2.98 10.34 -10.52
CA ALA A 58 3.83 9.19 -10.81
C ALA A 58 3.92 8.92 -12.32
N LEU A 59 2.78 8.89 -13.02
CA LEU A 59 2.75 8.65 -14.47
C LEU A 59 3.36 9.82 -15.26
N ASN A 60 3.12 11.07 -14.88
CA ASN A 60 3.77 12.24 -15.48
C ASN A 60 5.31 12.19 -15.32
N ALA A 61 5.81 11.77 -14.16
CA ALA A 61 7.25 11.60 -13.96
C ALA A 61 7.81 10.49 -14.88
N MET A 62 7.08 9.40 -15.09
CA MET A 62 7.51 8.32 -16.01
C MET A 62 7.61 8.82 -17.47
N THR A 63 6.68 9.67 -17.94
CA THR A 63 6.75 10.24 -19.30
C THR A 63 7.98 11.13 -19.50
N THR A 64 8.40 11.82 -18.44
CA THR A 64 9.60 12.66 -18.49
C THR A 64 10.89 11.80 -18.59
N LEU A 65 10.89 10.61 -18.00
CA LEU A 65 12.03 9.69 -17.98
C LEU A 65 12.13 8.83 -19.25
N ASN A 66 11.00 8.50 -19.88
CA ASN A 66 10.96 7.65 -21.07
C ASN A 66 10.06 8.26 -22.15
N PRO A 67 10.64 8.76 -23.25
CA PRO A 67 9.90 9.41 -24.34
C PRO A 67 8.97 8.47 -25.10
N SER A 68 9.07 7.16 -24.88
CA SER A 68 8.14 6.17 -25.46
C SER A 68 6.83 6.06 -24.68
N ILE A 69 6.71 6.76 -23.54
CA ILE A 69 5.51 6.80 -22.72
C ILE A 69 4.80 8.14 -22.91
N THR A 70 3.53 8.11 -23.20
CA THR A 70 2.66 9.29 -23.20
C THR A 70 1.59 9.15 -22.14
N HIS A 71 1.17 10.24 -21.51
CA HIS A 71 0.15 10.23 -20.49
C HIS A 71 -0.83 11.38 -20.67
N GLU A 72 -2.10 11.08 -20.62
CA GLU A 72 -3.21 12.01 -20.65
C GLU A 72 -4.03 11.88 -19.37
N MET A 73 -4.33 13.01 -18.73
CA MET A 73 -5.24 13.08 -17.58
C MET A 73 -6.58 13.63 -18.03
N VAL A 74 -7.65 12.88 -17.76
CA VAL A 74 -9.02 13.22 -18.14
C VAL A 74 -9.88 13.45 -16.90
N ASP A 75 -10.54 14.61 -16.81
CA ASP A 75 -11.55 14.85 -15.78
C ASP A 75 -12.84 14.12 -16.17
N GLY A 76 -13.15 13.05 -15.43
CA GLY A 76 -14.34 12.21 -15.69
C GLY A 76 -15.67 12.99 -15.61
N ALA A 77 -15.71 14.09 -14.87
CA ALA A 77 -16.91 14.92 -14.79
C ALA A 77 -17.20 15.67 -16.12
N LEU A 78 -16.18 15.95 -16.93
CA LEU A 78 -16.32 16.61 -18.24
C LEU A 78 -16.49 15.62 -19.39
N TYR A 79 -16.10 14.35 -19.20
CA TYR A 79 -16.10 13.30 -20.24
C TYR A 79 -16.93 12.10 -19.80
N GLN A 80 -18.18 12.36 -19.35
CA GLN A 80 -19.05 11.34 -18.80
C GLN A 80 -19.38 10.22 -19.80
N ASP A 81 -19.50 10.54 -21.10
CA ASP A 81 -19.78 9.54 -22.15
C ASP A 81 -18.63 8.50 -22.23
N GLU A 82 -17.38 8.92 -22.05
CA GLU A 82 -16.22 8.03 -22.05
C GLU A 82 -16.21 7.18 -20.76
N VAL A 83 -16.50 7.80 -19.60
CA VAL A 83 -16.61 7.13 -18.30
C VAL A 83 -17.63 6.00 -18.36
N ASP A 84 -18.80 6.26 -18.96
CA ASP A 84 -19.87 5.28 -19.11
C ASP A 84 -19.52 4.17 -20.10
N ALA A 85 -18.91 4.53 -21.23
CA ALA A 85 -18.47 3.56 -22.25
C ALA A 85 -17.40 2.60 -21.71
N LEU A 86 -16.46 3.10 -20.91
CA LEU A 86 -15.39 2.33 -20.26
C LEU A 86 -15.83 1.67 -18.95
N LYS A 87 -17.07 1.92 -18.50
CA LYS A 87 -17.65 1.38 -17.25
C LYS A 87 -16.78 1.70 -16.03
N ILE A 88 -16.25 2.92 -15.96
CA ILE A 88 -15.43 3.38 -14.84
C ILE A 88 -16.30 3.56 -13.61
N GLN A 89 -15.97 2.86 -12.53
CA GLN A 89 -16.72 2.89 -11.26
C GLN A 89 -15.96 3.57 -10.12
N GLY A 90 -14.71 3.99 -10.36
CA GLY A 90 -13.88 4.62 -9.35
C GLY A 90 -12.72 5.38 -9.96
N VAL A 91 -12.19 6.35 -9.24
CA VAL A 91 -11.04 7.17 -9.67
C VAL A 91 -9.95 7.16 -8.60
N PRO A 92 -8.66 7.26 -9.01
CA PRO A 92 -8.17 7.28 -10.39
C PRO A 92 -8.34 5.93 -11.10
N SER A 93 -8.64 5.93 -12.39
CA SER A 93 -8.64 4.74 -13.24
C SER A 93 -7.63 4.94 -14.38
N VAL A 94 -6.60 4.11 -14.42
CA VAL A 94 -5.52 4.17 -15.41
C VAL A 94 -5.74 3.13 -16.49
N PHE A 95 -5.73 3.56 -17.73
CA PHE A 95 -5.75 2.72 -18.91
C PHE A 95 -4.41 2.79 -19.63
N ALA A 96 -3.93 1.65 -20.10
CA ALA A 96 -2.74 1.53 -20.93
C ALA A 96 -3.16 0.94 -22.28
N ASP A 97 -2.97 1.69 -23.36
CA ASP A 97 -3.42 1.33 -24.73
C ASP A 97 -4.89 0.85 -24.74
N GLY A 98 -5.77 1.59 -24.05
CA GLY A 98 -7.20 1.30 -23.97
C GLY A 98 -7.61 0.14 -23.05
N LYS A 99 -6.66 -0.51 -22.36
CA LYS A 99 -6.94 -1.58 -21.40
C LYS A 99 -6.75 -1.08 -19.97
N LEU A 100 -7.67 -1.44 -19.08
CA LEU A 100 -7.59 -1.08 -17.68
C LEU A 100 -6.32 -1.68 -17.04
N LEU A 101 -5.43 -0.82 -16.53
CA LEU A 101 -4.18 -1.19 -15.87
C LEU A 101 -4.31 -1.12 -14.35
N HIS A 102 -4.96 -0.07 -13.84
CA HIS A 102 -5.02 0.19 -12.39
C HIS A 102 -6.26 1.00 -12.02
N VAL A 103 -6.80 0.75 -10.83
CA VAL A 103 -7.90 1.52 -10.23
C VAL A 103 -7.57 1.83 -8.77
N GLY A 104 -7.91 3.05 -8.35
CA GLY A 104 -7.73 3.51 -6.99
C GLY A 104 -6.32 4.03 -6.71
N ARG A 105 -5.99 4.17 -5.43
CA ARG A 105 -4.67 4.63 -5.01
C ARG A 105 -3.57 3.72 -5.57
N GLY A 106 -2.51 4.31 -6.10
CA GLY A 106 -1.35 3.61 -6.63
C GLY A 106 -0.06 4.35 -6.31
N GLU A 107 0.95 3.63 -5.84
CA GLU A 107 2.29 4.16 -5.62
C GLU A 107 3.13 3.99 -6.91
N PHE A 108 4.15 4.84 -7.07
CA PHE A 108 5.03 4.85 -8.27
C PHE A 108 5.55 3.44 -8.62
N GLY A 109 6.08 2.70 -7.63
CA GLY A 109 6.63 1.36 -7.85
C GLY A 109 5.59 0.31 -8.23
N GLU A 110 4.36 0.41 -7.72
CA GLU A 110 3.26 -0.47 -8.11
C GLU A 110 2.87 -0.25 -9.57
N LEU A 111 2.71 1.01 -9.97
CA LEU A 111 2.39 1.38 -11.35
C LEU A 111 3.50 0.93 -12.30
N LEU A 112 4.77 1.18 -11.93
CA LEU A 112 5.92 0.74 -12.70
C LEU A 112 5.95 -0.79 -12.86
N ALA A 113 5.75 -1.55 -11.78
CA ALA A 113 5.73 -3.00 -11.83
C ALA A 113 4.62 -3.55 -12.76
N LYS A 114 3.45 -2.93 -12.79
CA LYS A 114 2.37 -3.28 -13.71
C LYS A 114 2.74 -3.01 -15.16
N LEU A 115 3.40 -1.89 -15.43
CA LEU A 115 3.90 -1.57 -16.78
C LEU A 115 5.01 -2.52 -17.21
N GLU A 116 5.95 -2.85 -16.33
CA GLU A 116 7.00 -3.86 -16.58
C GLU A 116 6.41 -5.23 -16.92
N ALA A 117 5.39 -5.66 -16.17
CA ALA A 117 4.71 -6.94 -16.41
C ALA A 117 3.96 -6.96 -17.75
N GLN A 118 3.39 -5.82 -18.19
CA GLN A 118 2.59 -5.76 -19.41
C GLN A 118 3.43 -5.53 -20.67
N TYR A 119 4.49 -4.69 -20.60
CA TYR A 119 5.27 -4.26 -21.77
C TYR A 119 6.68 -4.88 -21.81
N GLY A 120 7.16 -5.38 -20.69
CA GLY A 120 8.51 -5.88 -20.54
C GLY A 120 9.56 -4.77 -20.44
N ILE A 121 10.77 -5.16 -20.10
CA ILE A 121 11.92 -4.28 -19.96
C ILE A 121 13.06 -4.71 -20.92
N ASP A 122 13.88 -3.75 -21.26
CA ASP A 122 15.16 -4.00 -21.93
C ASP A 122 16.21 -4.31 -20.86
N GLU A 123 16.48 -5.61 -20.66
CA GLU A 123 17.38 -6.10 -19.62
C GLU A 123 18.83 -5.58 -19.79
N THR A 124 19.21 -5.13 -20.98
CA THR A 124 20.56 -4.58 -21.22
C THR A 124 20.77 -3.21 -20.57
N LYS A 125 19.68 -2.55 -20.16
CA LYS A 125 19.69 -1.24 -19.50
C LYS A 125 19.56 -1.30 -17.98
N VAL A 126 19.42 -2.50 -17.41
CA VAL A 126 19.31 -2.70 -15.97
C VAL A 126 20.70 -3.06 -15.43
N GLU A 127 21.19 -2.29 -14.46
CA GLU A 127 22.44 -2.58 -13.78
C GLU A 127 22.32 -3.89 -12.98
N THR A 128 23.30 -4.77 -13.13
CA THR A 128 23.38 -6.07 -12.47
C THR A 128 24.45 -6.14 -11.39
N GLU A 129 25.04 -5.00 -10.99
CA GLU A 129 26.01 -4.99 -9.91
C GLU A 129 25.41 -5.45 -8.59
N VAL A 130 26.20 -6.26 -7.85
CA VAL A 130 25.83 -6.70 -6.50
C VAL A 130 26.33 -5.66 -5.50
N ASN A 131 25.39 -4.96 -4.86
CA ASN A 131 25.74 -3.98 -3.83
C ASN A 131 25.95 -4.67 -2.47
N GLU A 132 27.08 -4.37 -1.82
CA GLU A 132 27.48 -4.97 -0.56
C GLU A 132 27.12 -4.08 0.64
N TYR A 133 26.60 -4.68 1.70
CA TYR A 133 26.26 -4.01 2.96
C TYR A 133 26.69 -4.87 4.15
N ASP A 134 26.75 -4.28 5.34
CA ASP A 134 26.90 -5.01 6.59
C ASP A 134 25.54 -5.59 7.05
N VAL A 135 24.48 -4.83 6.80
CA VAL A 135 23.10 -5.20 7.18
C VAL A 135 22.15 -4.79 6.06
N ILE A 136 21.30 -5.73 5.63
CA ILE A 136 20.14 -5.43 4.82
C ILE A 136 18.90 -5.53 5.71
N VAL A 137 18.02 -4.53 5.65
CA VAL A 137 16.73 -4.55 6.33
C VAL A 137 15.64 -4.71 5.27
N ALA A 138 14.88 -5.79 5.35
CA ALA A 138 13.76 -6.08 4.47
C ALA A 138 12.46 -5.51 5.07
N GLY A 139 11.97 -4.41 4.50
CA GLY A 139 10.73 -3.75 4.90
C GLY A 139 10.91 -2.38 5.53
N GLY A 140 10.09 -1.41 5.10
CA GLY A 140 10.16 0.02 5.44
C GLY A 140 9.16 0.47 6.52
N GLY A 141 8.51 -0.46 7.23
CA GLY A 141 7.62 -0.14 8.34
C GLY A 141 8.38 0.34 9.58
N PRO A 142 7.67 0.71 10.68
CA PRO A 142 8.30 1.22 11.90
C PRO A 142 9.41 0.33 12.46
N ALA A 143 9.24 -0.99 12.41
CA ALA A 143 10.24 -1.97 12.85
C ALA A 143 11.51 -1.92 11.99
N GLY A 144 11.34 -1.89 10.65
CA GLY A 144 12.47 -1.83 9.72
C GLY A 144 13.23 -0.51 9.82
N VAL A 145 12.52 0.61 9.88
CA VAL A 145 13.14 1.93 10.08
C VAL A 145 13.92 1.98 11.39
N SER A 146 13.36 1.47 12.47
CA SER A 146 14.05 1.39 13.76
C SER A 146 15.32 0.53 13.66
N ALA A 147 15.22 -0.66 13.06
CA ALA A 147 16.36 -1.55 12.88
C ALA A 147 17.48 -0.90 12.05
N ALA A 148 17.12 -0.23 10.96
CA ALA A 148 18.08 0.46 10.09
C ALA A 148 18.79 1.61 10.83
N ILE A 149 18.04 2.46 11.53
CA ILE A 149 18.61 3.58 12.33
C ILE A 149 19.59 3.04 13.38
N TYR A 150 19.20 2.02 14.15
CA TYR A 150 20.06 1.51 15.20
C TYR A 150 21.31 0.78 14.65
N SER A 151 21.20 0.13 13.50
CA SER A 151 22.34 -0.47 12.81
C SER A 151 23.32 0.61 12.32
N ALA A 152 22.81 1.65 11.65
CA ALA A 152 23.62 2.78 11.18
C ALA A 152 24.29 3.55 12.33
N ARG A 153 23.63 3.71 13.47
CA ARG A 153 24.20 4.33 14.69
C ARG A 153 25.40 3.55 15.25
N LYS A 154 25.56 2.27 14.88
CA LYS A 154 26.73 1.46 15.23
C LYS A 154 27.85 1.56 14.19
N GLY A 155 27.70 2.41 13.17
CA GLY A 155 28.68 2.61 12.11
C GLY A 155 28.63 1.51 11.03
N LEU A 156 27.55 0.72 10.99
CA LEU A 156 27.35 -0.30 9.95
C LEU A 156 26.84 0.35 8.66
N ARG A 157 27.26 -0.19 7.52
CA ARG A 157 26.72 0.15 6.21
C ARG A 157 25.39 -0.59 6.01
N VAL A 158 24.30 0.16 5.93
CA VAL A 158 22.93 -0.37 5.99
C VAL A 158 22.16 0.00 4.74
N ALA A 159 21.50 -1.00 4.13
CA ALA A 159 20.42 -0.76 3.19
C ALA A 159 19.08 -1.16 3.81
N ILE A 160 18.03 -0.37 3.54
CA ILE A 160 16.65 -0.74 3.77
C ILE A 160 15.94 -0.90 2.43
N VAL A 161 15.45 -2.10 2.15
CA VAL A 161 14.76 -2.46 0.90
C VAL A 161 13.28 -2.57 1.18
N ALA A 162 12.47 -1.72 0.55
CA ALA A 162 11.05 -1.65 0.80
C ALA A 162 10.25 -1.17 -0.41
N GLU A 163 8.98 -1.51 -0.45
CA GLU A 163 8.05 -0.91 -1.42
C GLU A 163 7.81 0.56 -1.07
N ARG A 164 7.66 0.87 0.23
CA ARG A 164 7.50 2.24 0.76
C ARG A 164 7.93 2.36 2.22
N VAL A 165 8.29 3.57 2.66
CA VAL A 165 8.46 3.86 4.09
C VAL A 165 7.10 4.06 4.76
N GLY A 166 7.00 3.62 6.03
CA GLY A 166 5.78 3.59 6.83
C GLY A 166 5.05 2.26 6.74
N GLY A 167 5.18 1.53 5.61
CA GLY A 167 4.48 0.26 5.43
C GLY A 167 2.96 0.43 5.59
N GLN A 168 2.33 -0.51 6.28
CA GLN A 168 0.89 -0.52 6.50
C GLN A 168 0.37 0.63 7.39
N VAL A 169 1.22 1.18 8.26
CA VAL A 169 0.85 2.34 9.10
C VAL A 169 0.34 3.52 8.27
N LYS A 170 0.88 3.74 7.07
CA LYS A 170 0.49 4.82 6.16
C LYS A 170 -1.00 4.78 5.78
N GLU A 171 -1.65 3.62 5.90
CA GLU A 171 -3.07 3.44 5.58
C GLU A 171 -4.00 3.74 6.78
N THR A 172 -3.44 3.94 7.97
CA THR A 172 -4.21 4.23 9.18
C THR A 172 -4.60 5.71 9.21
N VAL A 173 -5.90 6.00 9.34
CA VAL A 173 -6.42 7.37 9.31
C VAL A 173 -6.04 8.14 10.58
N GLY A 174 -6.21 7.54 11.76
CA GLY A 174 -5.85 8.13 13.05
C GLY A 174 -5.12 7.14 13.93
N ILE A 175 -4.10 7.60 14.65
CA ILE A 175 -3.28 6.81 15.57
C ILE A 175 -3.25 7.54 16.92
N GLU A 176 -3.85 6.91 17.94
CA GLU A 176 -3.92 7.44 19.31
C GLU A 176 -3.25 6.49 20.33
N ASN A 177 -2.76 5.34 19.85
CA ASN A 177 -2.19 4.28 20.70
C ASN A 177 -0.66 4.19 20.65
N LEU A 178 0.02 5.19 20.06
CA LEU A 178 1.48 5.26 20.06
C LEU A 178 1.96 6.02 21.30
N ILE A 179 2.66 5.31 22.20
CA ILE A 179 3.21 5.91 23.42
C ILE A 179 4.06 7.14 23.07
N SER A 180 3.85 8.24 23.79
CA SER A 180 4.45 9.57 23.63
C SER A 180 3.94 10.41 22.45
N VAL A 181 3.05 9.86 21.63
CA VAL A 181 2.38 10.59 20.54
C VAL A 181 0.87 10.49 20.79
N PRO A 182 0.23 11.50 21.42
CA PRO A 182 -1.17 11.43 21.81
C PRO A 182 -2.12 11.24 20.63
N GLU A 183 -1.80 11.86 19.49
CA GLU A 183 -2.57 11.81 18.27
C GLU A 183 -1.67 12.07 17.06
N THR A 184 -1.83 11.29 15.99
CA THR A 184 -1.18 11.49 14.68
C THR A 184 -1.95 10.75 13.61
N THR A 185 -1.60 10.99 12.34
CA THR A 185 -2.08 10.18 11.21
C THR A 185 -1.02 9.19 10.76
N GLY A 186 -1.44 8.13 10.08
CA GLY A 186 -0.49 7.17 9.52
C GLY A 186 0.47 7.78 8.51
N SER A 187 -0.02 8.72 7.68
CA SER A 187 0.82 9.46 6.73
C SER A 187 1.85 10.32 7.46
N GLU A 188 1.45 11.09 8.47
CA GLU A 188 2.36 11.92 9.25
C GLU A 188 3.41 11.09 9.99
N LEU A 189 3.01 9.96 10.57
CA LEU A 189 3.96 9.04 11.20
C LEU A 189 4.95 8.46 10.19
N ALA A 190 4.49 8.09 8.99
CA ALA A 190 5.36 7.59 7.92
C ALA A 190 6.38 8.64 7.46
N ASP A 191 5.95 9.90 7.31
CA ASP A 191 6.82 11.02 6.95
C ASP A 191 7.86 11.33 8.05
N ASN A 192 7.46 11.25 9.32
CA ASN A 192 8.35 11.38 10.46
C ASN A 192 9.38 10.26 10.52
N LEU A 193 8.98 9.02 10.27
CA LEU A 193 9.88 7.87 10.17
C LEU A 193 10.91 8.06 9.05
N LYS A 194 10.48 8.48 7.87
CA LYS A 194 11.36 8.76 6.73
C LYS A 194 12.33 9.89 7.03
N THR A 195 11.84 11.00 7.59
CA THR A 195 12.66 12.14 7.99
C THR A 195 13.71 11.74 9.01
N HIS A 196 13.36 10.90 9.98
CA HIS A 196 14.30 10.40 10.99
C HIS A 196 15.35 9.46 10.38
N LEU A 197 14.94 8.53 9.51
CA LEU A 197 15.83 7.61 8.80
C LEU A 197 16.89 8.36 8.00
N LEU A 198 16.49 9.37 7.23
CA LEU A 198 17.37 10.15 6.36
C LEU A 198 18.40 11.03 7.10
N ARG A 199 18.34 11.10 8.43
CA ARG A 199 19.40 11.74 9.25
C ARG A 199 20.63 10.84 9.46
N TYR A 200 20.53 9.57 9.06
CA TYR A 200 21.62 8.60 9.19
C TYR A 200 22.07 8.15 7.80
N PRO A 201 23.33 7.67 7.67
CA PRO A 201 23.85 7.14 6.42
C PRO A 201 23.26 5.74 6.15
N VAL A 202 22.00 5.72 5.74
CA VAL A 202 21.26 4.51 5.35
C VAL A 202 20.87 4.65 3.89
N ASP A 203 21.17 3.65 3.09
CA ASP A 203 20.72 3.58 1.71
C ASP A 203 19.23 3.16 1.71
N LEU A 204 18.36 4.13 1.47
CA LEU A 204 16.91 3.91 1.39
C LEU A 204 16.53 3.51 -0.03
N LEU A 205 16.26 2.24 -0.21
CA LEU A 205 15.88 1.62 -1.48
C LEU A 205 14.36 1.38 -1.50
N GLU A 206 13.62 2.46 -1.80
CA GLU A 206 12.15 2.40 -1.98
C GLU A 206 11.77 1.89 -3.37
N GLN A 207 10.50 1.58 -3.57
CA GLN A 207 9.92 1.10 -4.82
C GLN A 207 10.48 -0.27 -5.24
N ARG A 208 10.93 -1.08 -4.27
CA ARG A 208 11.47 -2.41 -4.50
C ARG A 208 10.68 -3.46 -3.74
N LYS A 209 10.34 -4.51 -4.45
CA LYS A 209 9.79 -5.74 -3.88
C LYS A 209 10.88 -6.80 -3.84
N ILE A 210 11.15 -7.35 -2.67
CA ILE A 210 12.05 -8.50 -2.54
C ILE A 210 11.32 -9.73 -3.07
N GLU A 211 11.94 -10.43 -4.00
CA GLU A 211 11.40 -11.65 -4.57
C GLU A 211 12.07 -12.88 -3.99
N LYS A 212 13.39 -12.81 -3.78
CA LYS A 212 14.18 -13.96 -3.37
C LYS A 212 15.25 -13.60 -2.35
N VAL A 213 15.50 -14.53 -1.43
CA VAL A 213 16.64 -14.49 -0.51
C VAL A 213 17.33 -15.83 -0.55
N GLU A 214 18.64 -15.81 -0.78
CA GLU A 214 19.47 -17.01 -0.90
C GLU A 214 20.69 -16.92 0.01
N LEU A 215 21.25 -18.07 0.38
CA LEU A 215 22.53 -18.13 1.07
C LEU A 215 23.67 -18.14 0.03
N ALA A 216 24.56 -17.17 0.12
CA ALA A 216 25.80 -17.09 -0.64
C ALA A 216 26.99 -17.32 0.31
N GLY A 217 27.26 -18.58 0.61
CA GLY A 217 28.17 -18.95 1.69
C GLY A 217 27.55 -18.60 3.06
N LYS A 218 28.18 -17.71 3.82
CA LYS A 218 27.66 -17.18 5.09
C LYS A 218 26.77 -15.93 4.91
N ASP A 219 26.82 -15.32 3.74
CA ASP A 219 26.11 -14.08 3.45
C ASP A 219 24.71 -14.36 2.88
N LYS A 220 23.86 -13.36 2.87
CA LYS A 220 22.48 -13.39 2.36
C LYS A 220 22.43 -12.54 1.10
N LEU A 221 22.12 -13.17 -0.01
CA LEU A 221 21.87 -12.51 -1.29
C LEU A 221 20.39 -12.24 -1.40
N VAL A 222 20.04 -10.97 -1.47
CA VAL A 222 18.66 -10.49 -1.65
C VAL A 222 18.49 -10.06 -3.11
N THR A 223 17.48 -10.61 -3.79
CA THR A 223 17.16 -10.27 -5.17
C THR A 223 15.77 -9.62 -5.19
N THR A 224 15.65 -8.49 -5.85
CA THR A 224 14.36 -7.82 -6.07
C THR A 224 13.62 -8.40 -7.28
N SER A 225 12.33 -8.11 -7.39
CA SER A 225 11.49 -8.52 -8.53
C SER A 225 11.98 -8.02 -9.89
N VAL A 226 12.88 -7.05 -9.91
CA VAL A 226 13.49 -6.47 -11.13
C VAL A 226 14.94 -6.87 -11.33
N GLY A 227 15.44 -7.82 -10.54
CA GLY A 227 16.77 -8.40 -10.72
C GLY A 227 17.90 -7.66 -10.03
N GLU A 228 17.68 -6.55 -9.31
CA GLU A 228 18.72 -5.92 -8.49
C GLU A 228 19.15 -6.87 -7.37
N LYS A 229 20.44 -6.84 -7.06
CA LYS A 229 21.06 -7.77 -6.09
C LYS A 229 21.79 -7.02 -4.99
N PHE A 230 21.53 -7.42 -3.77
CA PHE A 230 22.14 -6.87 -2.56
C PHE A 230 22.68 -8.03 -1.72
N ILE A 231 23.88 -7.91 -1.16
CA ILE A 231 24.46 -8.95 -0.33
C ILE A 231 24.94 -8.39 1.02
N ALA A 232 24.69 -9.12 2.09
CA ALA A 232 25.14 -8.78 3.43
C ALA A 232 25.31 -10.02 4.32
N PRO A 233 26.22 -9.99 5.31
CA PRO A 233 26.31 -11.03 6.34
C PRO A 233 25.10 -11.09 7.25
N ALA A 234 24.33 -9.98 7.39
CA ALA A 234 23.12 -9.92 8.21
C ALA A 234 21.92 -9.43 7.41
N LEU A 235 20.78 -10.12 7.58
CA LEU A 235 19.48 -9.72 7.05
C LEU A 235 18.48 -9.62 8.21
N ILE A 236 17.84 -8.46 8.35
CA ILE A 236 16.74 -8.25 9.31
C ILE A 236 15.41 -8.28 8.54
N ILE A 237 14.56 -9.23 8.86
CA ILE A 237 13.25 -9.39 8.24
C ILE A 237 12.23 -8.57 9.04
N ALA A 238 11.74 -7.48 8.43
CA ALA A 238 10.77 -6.55 9.00
C ALA A 238 9.62 -6.27 8.00
N THR A 239 9.24 -7.29 7.21
CA THR A 239 8.29 -7.20 6.11
C THR A 239 6.86 -6.92 6.57
N GLY A 240 6.58 -7.06 7.87
CA GLY A 240 5.25 -6.82 8.43
C GLY A 240 4.23 -7.85 7.99
N ALA A 241 2.98 -7.41 7.92
CA ALA A 241 1.86 -8.22 7.47
C ALA A 241 0.98 -7.38 6.53
N SER A 242 0.22 -8.04 5.69
CA SER A 242 -0.84 -7.42 4.89
C SER A 242 -2.18 -8.04 5.27
N TRP A 243 -3.20 -7.19 5.34
CA TRP A 243 -4.55 -7.64 5.59
C TRP A 243 -5.07 -8.43 4.39
N ARG A 244 -5.77 -9.51 4.66
CA ARG A 244 -6.54 -10.20 3.61
C ARG A 244 -7.80 -9.40 3.36
N LYS A 245 -7.98 -8.96 2.13
CA LYS A 245 -9.23 -8.34 1.68
C LYS A 245 -10.23 -9.43 1.28
N LEU A 246 -11.51 -9.13 1.40
CA LEU A 246 -12.59 -9.98 0.91
C LEU A 246 -12.62 -10.00 -0.61
N ASN A 247 -12.17 -8.91 -1.26
CA ASN A 247 -12.22 -8.68 -2.71
C ASN A 247 -13.65 -8.79 -3.26
N VAL A 248 -14.59 -8.25 -2.50
CA VAL A 248 -16.02 -8.19 -2.89
C VAL A 248 -16.42 -6.77 -3.26
N PRO A 249 -17.49 -6.60 -4.06
CA PRO A 249 -18.03 -5.28 -4.37
C PRO A 249 -18.29 -4.45 -3.11
N GLY A 250 -17.95 -3.15 -3.17
CA GLY A 250 -18.13 -2.20 -2.09
C GLY A 250 -17.06 -2.21 -1.00
N GLU A 251 -16.21 -3.24 -0.88
CA GLU A 251 -15.19 -3.29 0.17
C GLU A 251 -14.26 -2.08 0.13
N ASN A 252 -13.68 -1.79 -1.04
CA ASN A 252 -12.73 -0.69 -1.19
C ASN A 252 -13.40 0.69 -1.04
N ASP A 253 -14.67 0.80 -1.38
CA ASP A 253 -15.41 2.06 -1.33
C ASP A 253 -15.67 2.54 0.11
N TYR A 254 -15.72 1.59 1.05
CA TYR A 254 -16.04 1.88 2.45
C TYR A 254 -14.87 1.68 3.42
N ILE A 255 -13.64 1.50 2.95
CA ILE A 255 -12.43 1.53 3.79
C ILE A 255 -12.33 2.91 4.47
N GLY A 256 -12.21 2.92 5.81
CA GLY A 256 -12.25 4.13 6.63
C GLY A 256 -13.64 4.76 6.80
N ARG A 257 -14.68 4.18 6.17
CA ARG A 257 -16.09 4.63 6.26
C ARG A 257 -17.03 3.49 6.68
N GLY A 258 -16.51 2.56 7.45
CA GLY A 258 -17.25 1.39 7.95
C GLY A 258 -16.53 0.07 7.73
N VAL A 259 -15.61 -0.02 6.79
CA VAL A 259 -14.66 -1.14 6.63
C VAL A 259 -13.35 -0.76 7.28
N ALA A 260 -12.87 -1.61 8.21
CA ALA A 260 -11.64 -1.44 8.95
C ALA A 260 -10.92 -2.79 9.10
N PHE A 261 -9.61 -2.75 9.33
CA PHE A 261 -8.79 -3.96 9.43
C PHE A 261 -8.06 -4.10 10.77
N CYS A 262 -8.01 -3.05 11.57
CA CYS A 262 -7.31 -3.03 12.85
C CYS A 262 -8.28 -2.75 14.01
N PRO A 263 -8.65 -3.74 14.84
CA PRO A 263 -9.56 -3.53 15.96
C PRO A 263 -9.01 -2.57 17.01
N HIS A 264 -7.70 -2.57 17.23
CA HIS A 264 -7.05 -1.69 18.20
C HIS A 264 -6.95 -0.22 17.72
N CYS A 265 -6.80 -0.01 16.40
CA CYS A 265 -6.68 1.33 15.82
C CYS A 265 -8.06 1.98 15.64
N ASP A 266 -8.98 1.24 15.02
CA ASP A 266 -10.27 1.74 14.57
C ASP A 266 -11.41 1.41 15.55
N GLY A 267 -11.21 0.43 16.43
CA GLY A 267 -12.22 -0.04 17.39
C GLY A 267 -12.88 1.08 18.21
N PRO A 268 -12.14 2.04 18.77
CA PRO A 268 -12.72 3.15 19.53
C PRO A 268 -13.81 3.93 18.78
N PHE A 269 -13.70 4.07 17.44
CA PHE A 269 -14.71 4.76 16.61
C PHE A 269 -16.04 3.98 16.48
N TYR A 270 -16.04 2.71 16.86
CA TYR A 270 -17.21 1.82 16.84
C TYR A 270 -17.84 1.59 18.21
N LYS A 271 -17.39 2.34 19.24
CA LYS A 271 -17.95 2.23 20.60
C LYS A 271 -19.48 2.33 20.59
N GLY A 272 -20.14 1.34 21.20
CA GLY A 272 -21.60 1.26 21.31
C GLY A 272 -22.33 0.92 20.01
N LYS A 273 -21.62 0.71 18.89
CA LYS A 273 -22.21 0.33 17.59
C LYS A 273 -22.31 -1.20 17.48
N GLN A 274 -23.06 -1.65 16.48
CA GLN A 274 -23.06 -3.03 16.02
C GLN A 274 -22.00 -3.20 14.94
N VAL A 275 -21.17 -4.22 15.05
CA VAL A 275 -20.09 -4.48 14.10
C VAL A 275 -20.11 -5.92 13.63
N ALA A 276 -19.60 -6.16 12.43
CA ALA A 276 -19.35 -7.48 11.89
C ALA A 276 -17.83 -7.74 11.79
N VAL A 277 -17.41 -8.93 12.13
CA VAL A 277 -16.05 -9.43 11.90
C VAL A 277 -16.13 -10.56 10.89
N VAL A 278 -15.39 -10.45 9.80
CA VAL A 278 -15.36 -11.47 8.74
C VAL A 278 -14.04 -12.24 8.83
N GLY A 279 -14.15 -13.51 9.14
CA GLY A 279 -13.06 -14.48 9.32
C GLY A 279 -13.01 -15.08 10.72
N GLY A 280 -12.96 -16.41 10.79
CA GLY A 280 -12.99 -17.22 12.01
C GLY A 280 -11.65 -17.83 12.42
N GLY A 281 -10.52 -17.29 11.89
CA GLY A 281 -9.17 -17.63 12.35
C GLY A 281 -8.77 -16.83 13.60
N ASN A 282 -7.58 -17.09 14.17
CA ASN A 282 -7.09 -16.43 15.39
C ASN A 282 -7.28 -14.93 15.37
N SER A 283 -6.80 -14.24 14.31
CA SER A 283 -6.89 -12.76 14.21
C SER A 283 -8.32 -12.24 14.21
N GLY A 284 -9.26 -12.92 13.53
CA GLY A 284 -10.67 -12.51 13.51
C GLY A 284 -11.34 -12.72 14.87
N ILE A 285 -11.03 -13.84 15.54
CA ILE A 285 -11.62 -14.14 16.86
C ILE A 285 -11.03 -13.22 17.94
N GLU A 286 -9.74 -12.92 17.91
CA GLU A 286 -9.11 -11.91 18.78
C GLU A 286 -9.76 -10.54 18.58
N ALA A 287 -9.93 -10.12 17.31
CA ALA A 287 -10.62 -8.87 16.98
C ALA A 287 -12.07 -8.84 17.53
N ALA A 288 -12.80 -9.94 17.39
CA ALA A 288 -14.18 -10.04 17.89
C ALA A 288 -14.23 -9.95 19.43
N ILE A 289 -13.27 -10.58 20.13
CA ILE A 289 -13.17 -10.50 21.60
C ILE A 289 -12.89 -9.06 22.05
N ASP A 290 -11.94 -8.37 21.39
CA ASP A 290 -11.59 -6.99 21.74
C ASP A 290 -12.77 -6.02 21.47
N LEU A 291 -13.40 -6.15 20.30
CA LEU A 291 -14.56 -5.35 19.93
C LEU A 291 -15.77 -5.60 20.82
N ALA A 292 -15.94 -6.81 21.35
CA ALA A 292 -17.02 -7.12 22.29
C ALA A 292 -16.94 -6.30 23.59
N GLY A 293 -15.73 -5.86 23.98
CA GLY A 293 -15.53 -4.99 25.14
C GLY A 293 -16.00 -3.55 24.93
N ILE A 294 -16.20 -3.10 23.69
CA ILE A 294 -16.51 -1.70 23.35
C ILE A 294 -17.77 -1.52 22.51
N CYS A 295 -18.12 -2.52 21.71
CA CYS A 295 -19.29 -2.50 20.82
C CYS A 295 -20.55 -3.06 21.54
N SER A 296 -21.73 -2.61 21.09
CA SER A 296 -22.99 -3.13 21.63
C SER A 296 -23.31 -4.57 21.18
N LYS A 297 -22.85 -4.93 19.98
CA LYS A 297 -22.99 -6.27 19.41
C LYS A 297 -21.85 -6.53 18.42
N VAL A 298 -21.33 -7.74 18.44
CA VAL A 298 -20.35 -8.24 17.48
C VAL A 298 -20.91 -9.47 16.79
N THR A 299 -20.89 -9.51 15.47
CA THR A 299 -21.32 -10.66 14.69
C THR A 299 -20.12 -11.17 13.89
N VAL A 300 -19.75 -12.42 14.10
CA VAL A 300 -18.65 -13.08 13.38
C VAL A 300 -19.22 -13.90 12.23
N PHE A 301 -18.70 -13.72 11.04
CA PHE A 301 -19.02 -14.52 9.87
C PHE A 301 -17.80 -15.31 9.41
N GLU A 302 -17.95 -16.62 9.30
CA GLU A 302 -16.94 -17.54 8.77
C GLU A 302 -17.53 -18.35 7.60
N PHE A 303 -16.82 -18.39 6.47
CA PHE A 303 -17.32 -19.10 5.28
C PHE A 303 -17.18 -20.62 5.39
N MET A 304 -16.26 -21.11 6.23
CA MET A 304 -16.11 -22.52 6.53
C MET A 304 -17.21 -23.01 7.48
N ASP A 305 -17.34 -24.30 7.62
CA ASP A 305 -18.30 -24.95 8.51
C ASP A 305 -17.89 -24.93 10.00
N GLU A 306 -16.65 -24.49 10.29
CA GLU A 306 -16.12 -24.36 11.65
C GLU A 306 -15.14 -23.17 11.76
N LEU A 307 -14.96 -22.66 12.98
CA LEU A 307 -13.91 -21.68 13.29
C LEU A 307 -12.54 -22.38 13.31
N LYS A 308 -11.54 -21.70 12.75
CA LYS A 308 -10.14 -22.19 12.69
C LYS A 308 -9.25 -21.58 13.77
N ALA A 309 -9.80 -20.75 14.64
CA ALA A 309 -9.08 -20.20 15.79
C ALA A 309 -8.77 -21.28 16.83
N ASP A 310 -7.77 -21.03 17.67
CA ASP A 310 -7.40 -21.88 18.79
C ASP A 310 -8.58 -22.04 19.76
N ASN A 311 -8.73 -23.22 20.34
CA ASN A 311 -9.85 -23.57 21.22
C ASN A 311 -10.01 -22.58 22.38
N VAL A 312 -8.92 -22.10 22.98
CA VAL A 312 -8.94 -21.12 24.07
C VAL A 312 -9.62 -19.81 23.64
N LEU A 313 -9.36 -19.35 22.44
CA LEU A 313 -9.99 -18.15 21.87
C LEU A 313 -11.47 -18.39 21.59
N GLN A 314 -11.81 -19.56 21.04
CA GLN A 314 -13.21 -19.92 20.77
C GLN A 314 -14.05 -20.03 22.06
N GLU A 315 -13.49 -20.63 23.13
CA GLU A 315 -14.18 -20.74 24.44
C GLU A 315 -14.40 -19.33 25.04
N ARG A 316 -13.38 -18.45 24.97
CA ARG A 316 -13.51 -17.08 25.43
C ARG A 316 -14.57 -16.33 24.64
N LEU A 317 -14.59 -16.46 23.32
CA LEU A 317 -15.60 -15.84 22.46
C LEU A 317 -17.02 -16.27 22.84
N LYS A 318 -17.23 -17.58 23.04
CA LYS A 318 -18.53 -18.15 23.42
C LYS A 318 -19.05 -17.66 24.79
N SER A 319 -18.16 -17.20 25.67
CA SER A 319 -18.52 -16.65 26.97
C SER A 319 -19.05 -15.21 26.92
N LEU A 320 -18.93 -14.53 25.77
CA LEU A 320 -19.30 -13.13 25.61
C LEU A 320 -20.77 -13.02 25.18
N PRO A 321 -21.64 -12.35 25.97
CA PRO A 321 -23.09 -12.35 25.77
C PRO A 321 -23.53 -11.50 24.55
N ASN A 322 -22.68 -10.61 24.06
CA ASN A 322 -22.95 -9.71 22.95
C ASN A 322 -22.28 -10.16 21.64
N VAL A 323 -21.81 -11.42 21.57
CA VAL A 323 -21.19 -11.99 20.37
C VAL A 323 -22.07 -13.08 19.78
N GLU A 324 -22.30 -13.01 18.47
CA GLU A 324 -22.94 -14.08 17.69
C GLU A 324 -21.97 -14.58 16.60
N VAL A 325 -21.99 -15.87 16.32
CA VAL A 325 -21.13 -16.52 15.32
C VAL A 325 -21.99 -17.25 14.30
N PHE A 326 -21.71 -16.97 13.02
CA PHE A 326 -22.30 -17.67 11.88
C PHE A 326 -21.20 -18.33 11.08
N VAL A 327 -21.16 -19.65 11.07
CA VAL A 327 -20.31 -20.45 10.19
C VAL A 327 -21.06 -20.76 8.88
N SER A 328 -20.36 -21.31 7.88
CA SER A 328 -20.92 -21.55 6.54
C SER A 328 -21.56 -20.31 5.93
N SER A 329 -21.01 -19.12 6.23
CA SER A 329 -21.58 -17.81 5.88
C SER A 329 -20.56 -16.98 5.14
N GLN A 330 -20.67 -16.92 3.80
CA GLN A 330 -19.77 -16.15 2.95
C GLN A 330 -20.30 -14.73 2.74
N THR A 331 -19.46 -13.73 3.06
CA THR A 331 -19.74 -12.34 2.70
C THR A 331 -19.44 -12.14 1.21
N THR A 332 -20.45 -11.69 0.46
CA THR A 332 -20.37 -11.52 -1.01
C THR A 332 -20.42 -10.07 -1.45
N GLU A 333 -20.81 -9.14 -0.58
CA GLU A 333 -20.92 -7.73 -0.91
C GLU A 333 -20.90 -6.88 0.37
N VAL A 334 -20.27 -5.72 0.26
CA VAL A 334 -20.30 -4.64 1.25
C VAL A 334 -21.23 -3.54 0.73
N ILE A 335 -22.33 -3.29 1.43
CA ILE A 335 -23.37 -2.38 1.01
C ILE A 335 -23.30 -1.10 1.83
N GLY A 336 -23.41 0.04 1.18
CA GLY A 336 -23.48 1.34 1.84
C GLY A 336 -24.35 2.32 1.11
N ASN A 337 -24.47 3.53 1.68
CA ASN A 337 -25.32 4.60 1.16
C ASN A 337 -24.55 5.71 0.43
N GLY A 338 -23.28 5.44 0.05
CA GLY A 338 -22.37 6.41 -0.54
C GLY A 338 -21.52 7.16 0.49
N ASP A 339 -22.02 7.36 1.70
CA ASP A 339 -21.30 8.02 2.80
C ASP A 339 -20.61 6.98 3.71
N LYS A 340 -21.33 5.94 4.09
CA LYS A 340 -20.85 4.90 5.00
C LYS A 340 -21.44 3.53 4.69
N LEU A 341 -20.79 2.50 5.20
CA LEU A 341 -21.28 1.13 5.22
C LEU A 341 -22.59 1.03 6.02
N THR A 342 -23.56 0.28 5.50
CA THR A 342 -24.87 0.06 6.12
C THR A 342 -25.21 -1.41 6.29
N ALA A 343 -24.69 -2.31 5.47
CA ALA A 343 -24.99 -3.74 5.52
C ALA A 343 -23.90 -4.60 4.88
N LEU A 344 -23.92 -5.90 5.16
CA LEU A 344 -23.23 -6.97 4.45
C LEU A 344 -24.25 -7.92 3.82
N ARG A 345 -23.89 -8.49 2.67
CA ARG A 345 -24.68 -9.57 2.06
C ARG A 345 -23.92 -10.88 2.18
#